data_adb9a7846ce5316be0486b9b9f9d71d8
#
_entry.id   adb9a7846ce5316be0486b9b9f9d71d8
#
_cell.length_a   1.000
_cell.length_b   1.000
_cell.length_c   1.000
_cell.angle_alpha   90.00
_cell.angle_beta   90.00
_cell.angle_gamma   90.00
#
_symmetry.space_group_name_H-M   'P 1'
#
loop_
_entity.id
_entity.type
_entity.pdbx_description
1 polymer ?
#
loop_
_entity_poly.entity_id
_entity_poly.type
_entity_poly.pdbx_seq_one_letter_code
_entity_poly.pdbx_strand_id
1 'polypeptide(L)'
;DRANAYPSQLSGGQKQRIAIVRALCMEPEVMLFDEPTSALDPEMVGEVLDVMKQLANDSMTMVVVTHEMGFAKEVGTRVMFMADGKQVEEGSPKDIFENPKSERLQQFLAKVL
;
A
#
# COMPACT_ATOMS: atom_id res chain seq x y z
N ASP A 1 18.67 -13.74 16.99
CA ASP A 1 18.58 -12.62 16.09
C ASP A 1 17.85 -13.02 14.81
N ARG A 2 16.87 -12.22 14.45
CA ARG A 2 16.02 -12.52 13.31
C ARG A 2 16.75 -12.43 11.97
N ALA A 3 17.81 -11.66 11.90
CA ALA A 3 18.63 -11.58 10.68
C ALA A 3 19.23 -12.93 10.31
N ASN A 4 19.41 -13.80 11.30
CA ASN A 4 19.99 -15.14 11.09
C ASN A 4 18.92 -16.24 11.04
N ALA A 5 17.64 -15.91 11.14
CA ALA A 5 16.57 -16.90 11.10
C ALA A 5 16.28 -17.31 9.66
N TYR A 6 15.86 -18.55 9.49
CA TYR A 6 15.36 -19.00 8.17
C TYR A 6 14.05 -18.27 7.84
N PRO A 7 13.80 -17.94 6.57
CA PRO A 7 12.56 -17.26 6.18
C PRO A 7 11.30 -17.99 6.66
N SER A 8 11.29 -19.30 6.73
CA SER A 8 10.15 -20.08 7.18
C SER A 8 9.84 -19.87 8.67
N GLN A 9 10.76 -19.33 9.45
CA GLN A 9 10.59 -19.06 10.88
C GLN A 9 10.06 -17.65 11.15
N LEU A 10 9.93 -16.82 10.12
CA LEU A 10 9.50 -15.44 10.25
C LEU A 10 8.00 -15.31 9.97
N SER A 11 7.36 -14.34 10.62
CA SER A 11 5.97 -13.99 10.32
C SER A 11 5.85 -13.42 8.90
N GLY A 12 4.63 -13.39 8.36
CA GLY A 12 4.37 -12.78 7.06
C GLY A 12 4.80 -11.31 7.01
N GLY A 13 4.53 -10.53 8.06
CA GLY A 13 4.94 -9.13 8.14
C GLY A 13 6.44 -8.95 8.18
N GLN A 14 7.13 -9.82 8.92
CA GLN A 14 8.59 -9.78 8.98
C GLN A 14 9.23 -10.12 7.64
N LYS A 15 8.69 -11.11 6.93
CA LYS A 15 9.15 -11.44 5.58
C LYS A 15 8.96 -10.27 4.62
N GLN A 16 7.84 -9.58 4.73
CA GLN A 16 7.54 -8.44 3.87
C GLN A 16 8.49 -7.28 4.16
N ARG A 17 8.77 -6.99 5.44
CA ARG A 17 9.73 -5.95 5.81
C ARG A 17 11.13 -6.25 5.30
N ILE A 18 11.56 -7.49 5.38
CA ILE A 18 12.86 -7.91 4.86
C ILE A 18 12.91 -7.74 3.34
N ALA A 19 11.83 -8.09 2.64
CA ALA A 19 11.76 -7.90 1.20
C ALA A 19 11.88 -6.41 0.83
N ILE A 20 11.23 -5.53 1.58
CA ILE A 20 11.33 -4.09 1.35
C ILE A 20 12.76 -3.60 1.57
N VAL A 21 13.41 -4.02 2.65
CA VAL A 21 14.79 -3.63 2.92
C VAL A 21 15.73 -4.11 1.82
N ARG A 22 15.56 -5.33 1.35
CA ARG A 22 16.37 -5.86 0.24
C ARG A 22 16.20 -5.04 -1.04
N ALA A 23 14.96 -4.68 -1.33
CA ALA A 23 14.67 -3.86 -2.51
C ALA A 23 15.34 -2.48 -2.39
N LEU A 24 15.31 -1.87 -1.20
CA LEU A 24 15.94 -0.58 -0.95
C LEU A 24 17.46 -0.62 -1.13
N CYS A 25 18.08 -1.74 -0.78
CA CYS A 25 19.53 -1.90 -0.94
C CYS A 25 19.98 -1.82 -2.39
N MET A 26 19.06 -1.98 -3.33
CA MET A 26 19.33 -1.86 -4.76
C MET A 26 19.20 -0.41 -5.26
N GLU A 27 18.86 0.52 -4.38
CA GLU A 27 18.67 1.94 -4.69
C GLU A 27 17.73 2.18 -5.87
N PRO A 28 16.49 1.68 -5.82
CA PRO A 28 15.57 1.79 -6.95
C PRO A 28 15.07 3.22 -7.13
N GLU A 29 14.79 3.60 -8.37
CA GLU A 29 14.14 4.87 -8.67
C GLU A 29 12.64 4.83 -8.33
N VAL A 30 12.02 3.66 -8.52
CA VAL A 30 10.60 3.43 -8.25
C VAL A 30 10.44 2.08 -7.58
N MET A 31 9.62 2.02 -6.53
CA MET A 31 9.25 0.76 -5.90
C MET A 31 7.79 0.43 -6.22
N LEU A 32 7.53 -0.82 -6.55
CA LEU A 32 6.19 -1.32 -6.81
C LEU A 32 5.76 -2.27 -5.70
N PHE A 33 4.61 -1.97 -5.09
CA PHE A 33 4.01 -2.81 -4.06
C PHE A 33 2.66 -3.31 -4.56
N ASP A 34 2.49 -4.63 -4.61
CA ASP A 34 1.23 -5.23 -5.04
C ASP A 34 0.57 -5.91 -3.85
N GLU A 35 -0.42 -5.24 -3.28
CA GLU A 35 -1.18 -5.70 -2.11
C GLU A 35 -0.26 -6.20 -1.00
N PRO A 36 0.65 -5.34 -0.49
CA PRO A 36 1.70 -5.78 0.44
C PRO A 36 1.18 -6.28 1.78
N THR A 37 -0.07 -5.95 2.13
CA THR A 37 -0.68 -6.39 3.40
C THR A 37 -1.68 -7.52 3.22
N SER A 38 -1.86 -8.00 1.99
CA SER A 38 -2.75 -9.12 1.70
C SER A 38 -2.29 -10.37 2.46
N ALA A 39 -3.22 -11.07 3.07
CA ALA A 39 -2.98 -12.30 3.85
C ALA A 39 -2.18 -12.11 5.14
N LEU A 40 -1.95 -10.87 5.58
CA LEU A 40 -1.33 -10.60 6.89
C LEU A 40 -2.41 -10.38 7.95
N ASP A 41 -2.08 -10.71 9.21
CA ASP A 41 -2.98 -10.38 10.31
C ASP A 41 -2.91 -8.87 10.63
N PRO A 42 -3.87 -8.34 11.41
CA PRO A 42 -3.93 -6.89 11.66
C PRO A 42 -2.67 -6.28 12.27
N GLU A 43 -1.97 -7.01 13.14
CA GLU A 43 -0.75 -6.50 13.75
C GLU A 43 0.36 -6.34 12.70
N MET A 44 0.50 -7.31 11.83
CA MET A 44 1.51 -7.29 10.77
C MET A 44 1.19 -6.23 9.74
N VAL A 45 -0.09 -6.01 9.43
CA VAL A 45 -0.51 -4.96 8.51
C VAL A 45 0.00 -3.60 8.97
N GLY A 46 -0.18 -3.27 10.25
CA GLY A 46 0.27 -2.01 10.81
C GLY A 46 1.77 -1.81 10.64
N GLU A 47 2.57 -2.84 10.95
CA GLU A 47 4.03 -2.77 10.83
C GLU A 47 4.48 -2.50 9.39
N VAL A 48 3.88 -3.20 8.43
CA VAL A 48 4.25 -3.04 7.01
C VAL A 48 3.85 -1.64 6.51
N LEU A 49 2.65 -1.18 6.85
CA LEU A 49 2.20 0.14 6.45
C LEU A 49 3.07 1.25 7.04
N ASP A 50 3.54 1.09 8.29
CA ASP A 50 4.42 2.07 8.89
C ASP A 50 5.75 2.21 8.14
N VAL A 51 6.32 1.09 7.70
CA VAL A 51 7.52 1.11 6.86
C VAL A 51 7.27 1.87 5.57
N MET A 52 6.14 1.59 4.92
CA MET A 52 5.80 2.25 3.67
C MET A 52 5.55 3.75 3.85
N LYS A 53 4.94 4.15 4.98
CA LYS A 53 4.75 5.57 5.29
C LYS A 53 6.08 6.29 5.44
N GLN A 54 7.06 5.66 6.09
CA GLN A 54 8.38 6.23 6.20
C GLN A 54 9.05 6.41 4.84
N LEU A 55 8.92 5.44 3.95
CA LEU A 55 9.44 5.55 2.60
C LEU A 55 8.82 6.73 1.85
N ALA A 56 7.52 6.92 2.00
CA ALA A 56 6.82 8.05 1.39
C ALA A 56 7.33 9.39 1.94
N ASN A 57 7.57 9.46 3.25
CA ASN A 57 8.11 10.65 3.89
C ASN A 57 9.54 10.95 3.41
N ASP A 58 10.29 9.93 3.03
CA ASP A 58 11.64 10.07 2.48
C ASP A 58 11.62 10.36 0.98
N SER A 59 10.46 10.70 0.44
CA SER A 59 10.27 11.06 -0.96
C SER A 59 10.56 9.93 -1.96
N MET A 60 10.43 8.69 -1.51
CA MET A 60 10.53 7.53 -2.39
C MET A 60 9.34 7.49 -3.35
N THR A 61 9.61 7.34 -4.64
CA THR A 61 8.55 7.17 -5.62
C THR A 61 8.04 5.73 -5.55
N MET A 62 6.73 5.59 -5.30
CA MET A 62 6.11 4.27 -5.12
C MET A 62 4.82 4.17 -5.90
N VAL A 63 4.56 3.00 -6.45
CA VAL A 63 3.25 2.61 -6.97
C VAL A 63 2.73 1.50 -6.06
N VAL A 64 1.57 1.71 -5.47
CA VAL A 64 1.01 0.78 -4.48
C VAL A 64 -0.39 0.35 -4.90
N VAL A 65 -0.56 -0.95 -5.09
CA VAL A 65 -1.89 -1.54 -5.31
C VAL A 65 -2.35 -2.05 -3.96
N THR A 66 -3.46 -1.52 -3.45
CA THR A 66 -3.88 -1.85 -2.09
C THR A 66 -5.38 -1.70 -1.89
N HIS A 67 -5.92 -2.45 -0.93
CA HIS A 67 -7.26 -2.29 -0.40
C HIS A 67 -7.26 -1.51 0.92
N GLU A 68 -6.10 -1.07 1.37
CA GLU A 68 -5.96 -0.30 2.61
C GLU A 68 -6.30 1.17 2.34
N MET A 69 -7.57 1.52 2.49
CA MET A 69 -8.07 2.84 2.12
C MET A 69 -7.51 3.96 3.01
N GLY A 70 -7.34 3.68 4.30
CA GLY A 70 -6.73 4.64 5.22
C GLY A 70 -5.31 5.02 4.82
N PHE A 71 -4.52 4.03 4.41
CA PHE A 71 -3.17 4.25 3.93
C PHE A 71 -3.17 5.08 2.65
N ALA A 72 -4.01 4.70 1.69
CA ALA A 72 -4.10 5.42 0.42
C ALA A 72 -4.50 6.88 0.64
N LYS A 73 -5.44 7.14 1.54
CA LYS A 73 -5.92 8.49 1.86
C LYS A 73 -4.84 9.32 2.53
N GLU A 74 -4.10 8.73 3.45
CA GLU A 74 -3.09 9.44 4.25
C GLU A 74 -1.81 9.71 3.47
N VAL A 75 -1.37 8.78 2.67
CA VAL A 75 -0.02 8.78 2.10
C VAL A 75 -0.01 9.05 0.59
N GLY A 76 -1.08 8.69 -0.11
CA GLY A 76 -1.12 8.83 -1.56
C GLY A 76 -1.08 10.29 -2.00
N THR A 77 -0.31 10.55 -3.05
CA THR A 77 -0.32 11.86 -3.71
C THR A 77 -1.25 11.82 -4.91
N ARG A 78 -1.46 10.63 -5.46
CA ARG A 78 -2.36 10.39 -6.57
C ARG A 78 -3.02 9.05 -6.36
N VAL A 79 -4.34 8.98 -6.52
CA VAL A 79 -5.11 7.74 -6.30
C VAL A 79 -5.87 7.40 -7.57
N MET A 80 -5.82 6.13 -7.93
CA MET A 80 -6.52 5.61 -9.10
C MET A 80 -7.44 4.49 -8.65
N PHE A 81 -8.74 4.61 -8.95
CA PHE A 81 -9.69 3.54 -8.68
C PHE A 81 -9.83 2.68 -9.93
N MET A 82 -9.58 1.38 -9.74
CA MET A 82 -9.66 0.40 -10.82
C MET A 82 -10.80 -0.56 -10.57
N ALA A 83 -11.52 -0.91 -11.61
CA ALA A 83 -12.59 -1.92 -11.55
C ALA A 83 -12.69 -2.63 -12.89
N ASP A 84 -12.87 -3.94 -12.85
CA ASP A 84 -13.02 -4.79 -14.04
C ASP A 84 -11.86 -4.60 -15.04
N GLY A 85 -10.65 -4.43 -14.50
CA GLY A 85 -9.47 -4.26 -15.33
C GLY A 85 -9.34 -2.89 -16.00
N LYS A 86 -10.16 -1.93 -15.61
CA LYS A 86 -10.18 -0.60 -16.21
C LYS A 86 -10.01 0.49 -15.17
N GLN A 87 -9.39 1.59 -15.57
CA GLN A 87 -9.35 2.78 -14.75
C GLN A 87 -10.74 3.43 -14.77
N VAL A 88 -11.31 3.62 -13.58
CA VAL A 88 -12.63 4.24 -13.43
C VAL A 88 -12.50 5.72 -13.12
N GLU A 89 -11.62 6.05 -12.18
CA GLU A 89 -11.44 7.44 -11.75
C GLU A 89 -10.04 7.62 -11.19
N GLU A 90 -9.46 8.81 -11.41
CA GLU A 90 -8.14 9.15 -10.90
C GLU A 90 -8.16 10.59 -10.41
N GLY A 91 -7.45 10.86 -9.33
CA GLY A 91 -7.36 12.21 -8.78
C GLY A 91 -6.51 12.26 -7.52
N SER A 92 -6.56 13.40 -6.82
CA SER A 92 -5.94 13.51 -5.51
C SER A 92 -6.71 12.65 -4.51
N PRO A 93 -6.11 12.31 -3.35
CA PRO A 93 -6.86 11.60 -2.31
C PRO A 93 -8.14 12.32 -1.92
N LYS A 94 -8.11 13.65 -1.84
CA LYS A 94 -9.30 14.42 -1.51
C LYS A 94 -10.41 14.23 -2.55
N ASP A 95 -10.05 14.28 -3.84
CA ASP A 95 -11.04 14.10 -4.91
C ASP A 95 -11.65 12.71 -4.89
N ILE A 96 -10.83 11.69 -4.68
CA ILE A 96 -11.29 10.30 -4.73
C ILE A 96 -12.12 9.92 -3.51
N PHE A 97 -11.70 10.35 -2.30
CA PHE A 97 -12.35 9.91 -1.06
C PHE A 97 -13.44 10.84 -0.58
N GLU A 98 -13.36 12.14 -0.87
CA GLU A 98 -14.34 13.11 -0.40
C GLU A 98 -15.35 13.52 -1.48
N ASN A 99 -14.93 13.53 -2.75
CA ASN A 99 -15.76 13.98 -3.87
C ASN A 99 -15.73 13.00 -5.03
N PRO A 100 -16.02 11.71 -4.82
CA PRO A 100 -15.99 10.72 -5.90
C PRO A 100 -17.07 11.06 -6.93
N LYS A 101 -16.69 11.06 -8.20
CA LYS A 101 -17.61 11.38 -9.31
C LYS A 101 -18.28 10.13 -9.86
N SER A 102 -17.56 9.01 -9.91
CA SER A 102 -18.08 7.76 -10.43
C SER A 102 -19.06 7.15 -9.44
N GLU A 103 -20.22 6.73 -9.93
CA GLU A 103 -21.18 6.01 -9.10
C GLU A 103 -20.59 4.71 -8.55
N ARG A 104 -19.78 4.04 -9.34
CA ARG A 104 -19.12 2.81 -8.91
C ARG A 104 -18.15 3.05 -7.76
N LEU A 105 -17.38 4.13 -7.83
CA LEU A 105 -16.49 4.50 -6.74
C LEU A 105 -17.28 4.88 -5.49
N GLN A 106 -18.37 5.62 -5.65
CA GLN A 106 -19.25 5.98 -4.53
C GLN A 106 -19.78 4.73 -3.83
N GLN A 107 -20.22 3.75 -4.59
CA GLN A 107 -20.73 2.50 -4.04
C GLN A 107 -19.64 1.71 -3.33
N PHE A 108 -18.44 1.67 -3.90
CA PHE A 108 -17.31 0.98 -3.29
C PHE A 108 -16.94 1.62 -1.95
N LEU A 109 -16.82 2.94 -1.90
CA LEU A 109 -16.45 3.65 -0.67
C LEU A 109 -17.52 3.51 0.41
N ALA A 110 -18.79 3.46 0.03
CA ALA A 110 -19.86 3.26 0.98
C ALA A 110 -19.76 1.90 1.69
N LYS A 111 -19.16 0.90 1.04
CA LYS A 111 -18.99 -0.43 1.62
C LYS A 111 -17.76 -0.55 2.51
N VAL A 112 -16.68 0.18 2.20
CA VAL A 112 -15.40 -0.02 2.87
C VAL A 112 -15.05 1.09 3.87
N LEU A 113 -15.80 2.19 3.88
CA LEU A 113 -15.59 3.28 4.84
C LEU A 113 -16.75 3.42 5.87
#